data_8252fd1a9d6fba35b67fe2c04000a78a
#
_entry.id   8252fd1a9d6fba35b67fe2c04000a78a
#
_cell.length_a   1.000
_cell.length_b   1.000
_cell.length_c   1.000
_cell.angle_alpha   90.00
_cell.angle_beta   90.00
_cell.angle_gamma   90.00
#
_symmetry.space_group_name_H-M   'P 1'
#
loop_
_entity.id
_entity.type
_entity.pdbx_description
1 polymer ?
#
loop_
_entity_poly.entity_id
_entity_poly.type
_entity_poly.pdbx_seq_one_letter_code
_entity_poly.pdbx_strand_id
1 'polypeptide(L)'
;ALALAAAATLPAVAQADNLAGADRFLCASSRVVRCYSVGDCDSGPPWEWNMPSFIQVDLRKKLLSTPAASAEQRRSPLTHVQREAGQIIVQGTENGRALSMVIAEETGLASSAIALDGITVTVFGACTPAP
;
A
#
# COMPACT_ATOMS: atom_id res chain seq x y z
N ALA A 1 5.13 -44.78 -31.98
CA ALA A 1 5.74 -43.50 -31.70
C ALA A 1 4.95 -42.81 -30.58
N LEU A 2 5.52 -42.72 -29.39
CA LEU A 2 4.94 -41.97 -28.28
C LEU A 2 5.42 -40.51 -28.40
N ALA A 3 4.48 -39.58 -28.60
CA ALA A 3 4.74 -38.14 -28.51
C ALA A 3 4.64 -37.73 -27.04
N LEU A 4 5.76 -37.37 -26.42
CA LEU A 4 5.78 -36.69 -25.12
C LEU A 4 5.36 -35.24 -25.34
N ALA A 5 4.17 -34.87 -24.88
CA ALA A 5 3.77 -33.47 -24.77
C ALA A 5 4.46 -32.88 -23.55
N ALA A 6 5.44 -32.02 -23.78
CA ALA A 6 6.04 -31.21 -22.71
C ALA A 6 5.04 -30.14 -22.29
N ALA A 7 4.46 -30.27 -21.09
CA ALA A 7 3.65 -29.24 -20.50
C ALA A 7 4.60 -28.12 -20.03
N ALA A 8 4.57 -26.98 -20.71
CA ALA A 8 5.28 -25.76 -20.28
C ALA A 8 4.54 -25.19 -19.07
N THR A 9 5.12 -25.33 -17.89
CA THR A 9 4.64 -24.64 -16.69
C THR A 9 5.06 -23.16 -16.80
N LEU A 10 4.09 -22.29 -17.10
CA LEU A 10 4.30 -20.85 -17.01
C LEU A 10 4.49 -20.48 -15.53
N PRO A 11 5.48 -19.62 -15.19
CA PRO A 11 5.61 -19.14 -13.83
C PRO A 11 4.33 -18.39 -13.45
N ALA A 12 3.74 -18.74 -12.31
CA ALA A 12 2.62 -17.99 -11.75
C ALA A 12 3.13 -16.59 -11.42
N VAL A 13 2.74 -15.58 -12.20
CA VAL A 13 2.93 -14.19 -11.84
C VAL A 13 2.02 -13.95 -10.64
N ALA A 14 2.59 -13.53 -9.49
CA ALA A 14 1.81 -13.10 -8.35
C ALA A 14 0.94 -11.92 -8.81
N GLN A 15 -0.32 -12.16 -9.08
CA GLN A 15 -1.27 -11.12 -9.41
C GLN A 15 -1.74 -10.49 -8.12
N ALA A 16 -1.60 -9.17 -8.02
CA ALA A 16 -2.29 -8.38 -7.01
C ALA A 16 -3.80 -8.58 -7.20
N ASP A 17 -4.54 -8.64 -6.11
CA ASP A 17 -5.95 -9.01 -6.14
C ASP A 17 -6.85 -7.87 -6.62
N ASN A 18 -7.96 -8.25 -7.25
CA ASN A 18 -9.02 -7.33 -7.59
C ASN A 18 -9.78 -6.91 -6.33
N LEU A 19 -9.87 -5.62 -6.10
CA LEU A 19 -10.50 -5.02 -4.92
C LEU A 19 -11.95 -4.57 -5.16
N ALA A 20 -12.51 -4.86 -6.33
CA ALA A 20 -13.87 -4.46 -6.66
C ALA A 20 -14.87 -4.97 -5.61
N GLY A 21 -15.71 -4.07 -5.09
CA GLY A 21 -16.72 -4.39 -4.08
C GLY A 21 -16.18 -4.56 -2.65
N ALA A 22 -14.88 -4.53 -2.43
CA ALA A 22 -14.31 -4.60 -1.08
C ALA A 22 -14.18 -3.20 -0.48
N ASP A 23 -14.46 -3.07 0.81
CA ASP A 23 -14.29 -1.84 1.58
C ASP A 23 -13.14 -1.91 2.59
N ARG A 24 -12.55 -3.08 2.76
CA ARG A 24 -11.42 -3.33 3.66
C ARG A 24 -10.32 -4.05 2.91
N PHE A 25 -9.10 -3.59 3.09
CA PHE A 25 -7.92 -4.15 2.44
C PHE A 25 -6.78 -4.35 3.43
N LEU A 26 -5.96 -5.36 3.15
CA LEU A 26 -4.65 -5.49 3.76
C LEU A 26 -3.61 -5.15 2.69
N CYS A 27 -2.79 -4.14 2.94
CA CYS A 27 -1.75 -3.69 2.03
C CYS A 27 -0.37 -4.05 2.60
N ALA A 28 0.46 -4.66 1.77
CA ALA A 28 1.86 -4.93 2.09
C ALA A 28 2.75 -3.88 1.44
N SER A 29 3.62 -3.26 2.21
CA SER A 29 4.62 -2.33 1.70
C SER A 29 5.82 -3.10 1.16
N SER A 30 6.23 -2.82 -0.08
CA SER A 30 7.35 -3.50 -0.73
C SER A 30 8.62 -2.64 -0.79
N ARG A 31 8.46 -1.33 -0.90
CA ARG A 31 9.57 -0.40 -1.05
C ARG A 31 9.22 0.97 -0.50
N VAL A 32 10.19 1.59 0.16
CA VAL A 32 10.10 2.96 0.66
C VAL A 32 11.22 3.79 0.04
N VAL A 33 10.88 5.00 -0.40
CA VAL A 33 11.83 6.01 -0.86
C VAL A 33 11.66 7.25 0.01
N ARG A 34 12.73 7.70 0.64
CA ARG A 34 12.71 8.88 1.51
C ARG A 34 13.66 9.94 0.94
N CYS A 35 13.14 11.15 0.75
CA CYS A 35 13.88 12.29 0.25
C CYS A 35 13.90 13.42 1.26
N TYR A 36 15.01 14.13 1.31
CA TYR A 36 15.24 15.27 2.20
C TYR A 36 15.30 16.57 1.41
N SER A 37 14.92 17.67 2.03
CA SER A 37 14.98 19.00 1.44
C SER A 37 16.39 19.41 1.00
N VAL A 38 17.41 18.80 1.58
CA VAL A 38 18.84 19.02 1.21
C VAL A 38 19.28 18.22 -0.01
N GLY A 39 18.38 17.50 -0.68
CA GLY A 39 18.59 16.93 -2.00
C GLY A 39 18.88 15.44 -2.08
N ASP A 40 19.12 14.75 -0.97
CA ASP A 40 19.39 13.31 -0.98
C ASP A 40 18.10 12.50 -0.86
N CYS A 41 18.05 11.38 -1.57
CA CYS A 41 17.01 10.36 -1.43
C CYS A 41 17.63 9.00 -1.18
N ASP A 42 17.02 8.24 -0.28
CA ASP A 42 17.39 6.86 0.03
C ASP A 42 16.20 5.94 -0.23
N SER A 43 16.46 4.70 -0.61
CA SER A 43 15.41 3.71 -0.78
C SER A 43 15.80 2.38 -0.10
N GLY A 44 14.79 1.65 0.32
CA GLY A 44 14.97 0.36 0.96
C GLY A 44 13.65 -0.27 1.39
N PRO A 45 13.71 -1.40 2.09
CA PRO A 45 12.53 -2.05 2.65
C PRO A 45 11.94 -1.22 3.80
N PRO A 46 10.64 -1.36 4.08
CA PRO A 46 9.95 -0.52 5.07
C PRO A 46 10.56 -0.58 6.48
N TRP A 47 11.03 -1.74 6.92
CA TRP A 47 11.61 -1.89 8.27
C TRP A 47 12.88 -1.08 8.51
N GLU A 48 13.64 -0.76 7.48
CA GLU A 48 14.84 0.09 7.62
C GLU A 48 14.49 1.54 7.98
N TRP A 49 13.26 1.95 7.69
CA TRP A 49 12.76 3.31 7.88
C TRP A 49 11.74 3.42 9.00
N ASN A 50 11.62 2.37 9.82
CA ASN A 50 10.60 2.31 10.87
C ASN A 50 9.17 2.50 10.34
N MET A 51 8.94 1.98 9.14
CA MET A 51 7.63 1.98 8.49
C MET A 51 6.97 0.61 8.65
N PRO A 52 5.65 0.56 8.84
CA PRO A 52 4.95 -0.71 8.91
C PRO A 52 5.06 -1.49 7.61
N SER A 53 5.30 -2.80 7.73
CA SER A 53 5.27 -3.70 6.56
C SER A 53 3.85 -3.96 6.07
N PHE A 54 2.86 -3.86 6.96
CA PHE A 54 1.45 -4.08 6.64
C PHE A 54 0.57 -2.96 7.17
N ILE A 55 -0.40 -2.55 6.37
CA ILE A 55 -1.41 -1.56 6.72
C ILE A 55 -2.79 -2.11 6.36
N GLN A 56 -3.74 -1.98 7.26
CA GLN A 56 -5.14 -2.18 6.99
C GLN A 56 -5.78 -0.86 6.55
N VAL A 57 -6.54 -0.91 5.48
CA VAL A 57 -7.35 0.20 4.99
C VAL A 57 -8.82 -0.15 5.21
N ASP A 58 -9.54 0.68 5.94
CA ASP A 58 -10.98 0.54 6.14
C ASP A 58 -11.68 1.80 5.60
N LEU A 59 -12.33 1.66 4.45
CA LEU A 59 -12.97 2.79 3.78
C LEU A 59 -14.23 3.28 4.52
N ARG A 60 -14.94 2.37 5.17
CA ARG A 60 -16.16 2.73 5.92
C ARG A 60 -15.84 3.47 7.20
N LYS A 61 -14.84 3.00 7.93
CA LYS A 61 -14.36 3.67 9.15
C LYS A 61 -13.48 4.87 8.85
N LYS A 62 -13.07 5.05 7.60
CA LYS A 62 -12.10 6.09 7.19
C LYS A 62 -10.84 6.03 8.04
N LEU A 63 -10.19 4.87 8.03
CA LEU A 63 -9.07 4.59 8.90
C LEU A 63 -8.00 3.78 8.19
N LEU A 64 -6.74 4.20 8.33
CA LEU A 64 -5.57 3.36 8.15
C LEU A 64 -5.11 2.88 9.51
N SER A 65 -4.76 1.62 9.63
CA SER A 65 -4.24 1.07 10.89
C SER A 65 -3.26 -0.05 10.63
N THR A 66 -2.36 -0.27 11.58
CA THR A 66 -1.54 -1.48 11.57
C THR A 66 -2.40 -2.67 12.02
N PRO A 67 -2.12 -3.89 11.52
CA PRO A 67 -2.79 -5.09 12.02
C PRO A 67 -2.59 -5.28 13.54
N ALA A 68 -3.55 -5.92 14.20
CA ALA A 68 -3.49 -6.17 15.63
C ALA A 68 -2.25 -6.98 16.06
N ALA A 69 -1.75 -7.85 15.16
CA ALA A 69 -0.55 -8.65 15.39
C ALA A 69 0.77 -7.87 15.23
N SER A 70 0.73 -6.63 14.73
CA SER A 70 1.93 -5.81 14.58
C SER A 70 2.46 -5.37 15.94
N ALA A 71 3.80 -5.38 16.10
CA ALA A 71 4.45 -4.86 17.29
C ALA A 71 4.18 -3.37 17.49
N GLU A 72 4.06 -2.63 16.39
CA GLU A 72 3.73 -1.21 16.38
C GLU A 72 2.23 -1.03 16.12
N GLN A 73 1.57 -0.22 16.96
CA GLN A 73 0.16 0.09 16.82
C GLN A 73 0.01 1.54 16.36
N ARG A 74 -0.37 1.72 15.10
CA ARG A 74 -0.64 3.03 14.49
C ARG A 74 -2.06 3.10 13.97
N ARG A 75 -2.63 4.29 14.05
CA ARG A 75 -3.97 4.60 13.51
C ARG A 75 -3.92 5.98 12.88
N SER A 76 -4.32 6.08 11.63
CA SER A 76 -4.34 7.35 10.89
C SER A 76 -5.76 7.57 10.35
N PRO A 77 -6.51 8.52 10.89
CA PRO A 77 -7.83 8.85 10.37
C PRO A 77 -7.71 9.43 8.96
N LEU A 78 -8.67 9.07 8.10
CA LEU A 78 -8.78 9.58 6.74
C LEU A 78 -9.79 10.71 6.71
N THR A 79 -9.44 11.82 6.07
CA THR A 79 -10.32 12.96 5.84
C THR A 79 -11.00 12.92 4.49
N HIS A 80 -10.44 12.15 3.54
CA HIS A 80 -10.98 12.00 2.20
C HIS A 80 -10.88 10.54 1.76
N VAL A 81 -11.98 10.03 1.24
CA VAL A 81 -12.09 8.71 0.61
C VAL A 81 -12.88 8.88 -0.68
N GLN A 82 -12.29 8.48 -1.79
CA GLN A 82 -12.91 8.55 -3.12
C GLN A 82 -12.68 7.24 -3.85
N ARG A 83 -13.73 6.74 -4.48
CA ARG A 83 -13.67 5.55 -5.31
C ARG A 83 -14.28 5.87 -6.66
N GLU A 84 -13.45 6.01 -7.68
CA GLU A 84 -13.87 6.49 -8.99
C GLU A 84 -12.91 6.00 -10.07
N ALA A 85 -13.48 5.65 -11.22
CA ALA A 85 -12.72 5.28 -12.43
C ALA A 85 -11.64 4.20 -12.20
N GLY A 86 -11.95 3.19 -11.38
CA GLY A 86 -11.04 2.08 -11.11
C GLY A 86 -9.91 2.41 -10.13
N GLN A 87 -10.00 3.55 -9.45
CA GLN A 87 -9.04 3.99 -8.44
C GLN A 87 -9.71 4.23 -7.10
N ILE A 88 -8.99 3.89 -6.04
CA ILE A 88 -9.35 4.22 -4.67
C ILE A 88 -8.33 5.24 -4.19
N ILE A 89 -8.81 6.42 -3.80
CA ILE A 89 -7.98 7.51 -3.32
C ILE A 89 -8.34 7.80 -1.87
N VAL A 90 -7.34 7.77 -1.00
CA VAL A 90 -7.51 8.10 0.41
C VAL A 90 -6.47 9.13 0.83
N GLN A 91 -6.88 10.06 1.68
CA GLN A 91 -6.02 11.12 2.20
C GLN A 91 -6.31 11.36 3.67
N GLY A 92 -5.29 11.73 4.41
CA GLY A 92 -5.41 12.05 5.82
C GLY A 92 -4.19 12.79 6.37
N THR A 93 -4.32 13.23 7.60
CA THR A 93 -3.25 13.89 8.34
C THR A 93 -3.12 13.26 9.72
N GLU A 94 -1.89 13.08 10.18
CA GLU A 94 -1.58 12.55 11.50
C GLU A 94 -0.22 13.08 11.98
N ASN A 95 -0.17 13.62 13.16
CA ASN A 95 1.09 14.04 13.82
C ASN A 95 2.03 14.85 12.91
N GLY A 96 1.50 15.89 12.21
CA GLY A 96 2.29 16.73 11.31
C GLY A 96 2.64 16.07 9.97
N ARG A 97 2.02 14.95 9.64
CA ARG A 97 2.19 14.26 8.36
C ARG A 97 0.95 14.39 7.52
N ALA A 98 1.11 14.64 6.23
CA ALA A 98 0.05 14.59 5.23
C ALA A 98 0.25 13.35 4.36
N LEU A 99 -0.79 12.55 4.20
CA LEU A 99 -0.77 11.30 3.45
C LEU A 99 -1.74 11.36 2.27
N SER A 100 -1.30 10.92 1.12
CA SER A 100 -2.15 10.56 -0.01
C SER A 100 -1.78 9.17 -0.51
N MET A 101 -2.79 8.32 -0.73
CA MET A 101 -2.61 6.97 -1.25
C MET A 101 -3.56 6.74 -2.42
N VAL A 102 -3.05 6.15 -3.47
CA VAL A 102 -3.82 5.69 -4.63
C VAL A 102 -3.67 4.19 -4.75
N ILE A 103 -4.79 3.49 -4.83
CA ILE A 103 -4.84 2.04 -5.03
C ILE A 103 -5.58 1.75 -6.33
N ALA A 104 -4.96 1.01 -7.24
CA ALA A 104 -5.63 0.54 -8.44
C ALA A 104 -6.60 -0.58 -8.05
N GLU A 105 -7.89 -0.39 -8.31
CA GLU A 105 -8.93 -1.32 -7.88
C GLU A 105 -8.80 -2.71 -8.53
N GLU A 106 -8.44 -2.74 -9.81
CA GLU A 106 -8.33 -3.98 -10.56
C GLU A 106 -7.13 -4.83 -10.16
N THR A 107 -6.02 -4.21 -9.84
CA THR A 107 -4.75 -4.91 -9.56
C THR A 107 -4.35 -4.93 -8.09
N GLY A 108 -4.91 -4.05 -7.26
CA GLY A 108 -4.50 -3.87 -5.88
C GLY A 108 -3.16 -3.14 -5.71
N LEU A 109 -2.49 -2.74 -6.78
CA LEU A 109 -1.23 -2.01 -6.68
C LEU A 109 -1.46 -0.64 -6.04
N ALA A 110 -0.62 -0.32 -5.06
CA ALA A 110 -0.74 0.90 -4.27
C ALA A 110 0.52 1.74 -4.29
N SER A 111 0.32 3.04 -4.32
CA SER A 111 1.39 4.03 -4.10
C SER A 111 0.91 5.09 -3.12
N SER A 112 1.78 5.46 -2.20
CA SER A 112 1.50 6.46 -1.17
C SER A 112 2.57 7.52 -1.16
N ALA A 113 2.18 8.75 -0.90
CA ALA A 113 3.09 9.85 -0.65
C ALA A 113 2.78 10.45 0.73
N ILE A 114 3.82 10.62 1.53
CA ILE A 114 3.74 11.19 2.86
C ILE A 114 4.66 12.41 2.91
N ALA A 115 4.12 13.55 3.28
CA ALA A 115 4.89 14.77 3.45
C ALA A 115 4.98 15.14 4.94
N LEU A 116 6.20 15.46 5.36
CA LEU A 116 6.51 16.00 6.68
C LEU A 116 7.37 17.25 6.49
N ASP A 117 7.73 17.90 7.59
CA ASP A 117 8.63 19.05 7.53
C ASP A 117 10.02 18.67 7.01
N GLY A 118 10.33 19.11 5.78
CA GLY A 118 11.62 18.87 5.12
C GLY A 118 11.87 17.45 4.61
N ILE A 119 10.86 16.56 4.67
CA ILE A 119 11.00 15.16 4.27
C ILE A 119 9.77 14.73 3.47
N THR A 120 9.99 13.96 2.42
CA THR A 120 8.92 13.23 1.73
C THR A 120 9.23 11.74 1.75
N VAL A 121 8.19 10.93 1.90
CA VAL A 121 8.28 9.48 1.89
C VAL A 121 7.32 8.94 0.84
N THR A 122 7.82 8.13 -0.07
CA THR A 122 7.01 7.39 -1.03
C THR A 122 7.01 5.92 -0.64
N VAL A 123 5.84 5.30 -0.61
CA VAL A 123 5.68 3.88 -0.29
C VAL A 123 4.97 3.18 -1.44
N PHE A 124 5.57 2.12 -1.95
CA PHE A 124 4.96 1.24 -2.94
C PHE A 124 4.54 -0.06 -2.28
N GLY A 125 3.42 -0.61 -2.73
CA GLY A 125 2.91 -1.84 -2.18
C GLY A 125 1.78 -2.45 -3.01
N ALA A 126 1.15 -3.44 -2.44
CA ALA A 126 0.01 -4.13 -3.04
C ALA A 126 -1.01 -4.49 -1.96
N CYS A 127 -2.28 -4.42 -2.31
CA CYS A 127 -3.40 -4.66 -1.43
C CYS A 127 -4.19 -5.88 -1.87
N THR A 128 -4.77 -6.56 -0.90
CA THR A 128 -5.72 -7.66 -1.08
C THR A 128 -6.97 -7.37 -0.24
N PRO A 129 -8.17 -7.85 -0.64
CA PRO A 129 -9.34 -7.72 0.21
C PRO A 129 -9.10 -8.35 1.58
N ALA A 130 -9.48 -7.64 2.64
CA ALA A 130 -9.42 -8.17 4.00
C ALA A 130 -10.79 -8.72 4.41
N PRO A 131 -10.81 -9.79 5.22
CA PRO A 131 -12.06 -10.35 5.75
C PRO A 131 -12.80 -9.39 6.69
#